data_0402750e93a1b5c89168353b42ec3fa3
#
_entry.id   0402750e93a1b5c89168353b42ec3fa3
#
_cell.length_a   1.000
_cell.length_b   1.000
_cell.length_c   1.000
_cell.angle_alpha   90.00
_cell.angle_beta   90.00
_cell.angle_gamma   90.00
#
_symmetry.space_group_name_H-M   'P 1'
#
loop_
_entity.id
_entity.type
_entity.pdbx_description
1 polymer ?
#
loop_
_entity_poly.entity_id
_entity_poly.type
_entity_poly.pdbx_seq_one_letter_code
_entity_poly.pdbx_strand_id
1 'polypeptide(L)'
;GSEMCIRDRSYGELIDRPAGSFVPKSEFLLQRNQDSPLLPMSDLFDQIWQGSMPALNSAPEQDWNCYYSSYVQTFLQRDVKELAQVNDELQFYRFLCAAANYTGSMLNYAALAKEVEITPPTAKQWLKVLAAAGLVYFLEPFAHPNLKYAVKAPKLYFTDTGLAAYLLRWSSAATLEAGAMASNFFETWVVNEIYKSFINCGQIPPLSYFRDFNTKEVELLIETDGCVYPLAIRKSAQPVKEIKKFEILKPIAEGEKALRIGSGGVVCLANDLLPVDAKNWYIPVGLL
;
A
#
# COMPACT_ATOMS: atom_id res chain seq x y z
N GLY A 1 -16.67 -2.09 25.10
CA GLY A 1 -16.35 -2.38 23.73
C GLY A 1 -15.63 -1.18 23.18
N SER A 2 -14.34 -1.31 22.85
CA SER A 2 -13.53 -0.22 22.33
C SER A 2 -13.89 0.03 20.85
N GLU A 3 -14.69 1.06 20.63
CA GLU A 3 -15.02 1.58 19.29
C GLU A 3 -13.88 2.38 18.67
N MET A 4 -12.64 1.97 18.82
CA MET A 4 -11.50 2.67 18.24
C MET A 4 -10.82 1.91 17.11
N CYS A 5 -11.60 1.20 16.31
CA CYS A 5 -11.19 0.90 14.95
C CYS A 5 -11.80 1.95 14.03
N ILE A 6 -11.38 3.20 14.17
CA ILE A 6 -11.56 4.17 13.10
C ILE A 6 -10.60 3.74 12.00
N ARG A 7 -11.09 2.85 11.13
CA ARG A 7 -10.37 2.53 9.90
C ARG A 7 -10.34 3.78 9.05
N ASP A 8 -9.18 4.08 8.52
CA ASP A 8 -9.04 5.05 7.46
C ASP A 8 -9.96 4.66 6.27
N ARG A 9 -10.55 5.65 5.63
CA ARG A 9 -11.45 5.44 4.49
C ARG A 9 -10.67 5.15 3.22
N SER A 10 -11.25 4.37 2.30
CA SER A 10 -10.78 4.34 0.92
C SER A 10 -11.19 5.60 0.16
N TYR A 11 -10.49 5.91 -0.91
CA TYR A 11 -10.91 6.98 -1.81
C TYR A 11 -12.31 6.73 -2.37
N GLY A 12 -12.62 5.47 -2.70
CA GLY A 12 -13.96 5.07 -3.12
C GLY A 12 -15.05 5.43 -2.12
N GLU A 13 -14.78 5.27 -0.80
CA GLU A 13 -15.72 5.68 0.25
C GLU A 13 -15.85 7.19 0.39
N LEU A 14 -14.80 7.96 0.06
CA LEU A 14 -14.85 9.44 0.09
C LEU A 14 -15.70 10.02 -1.03
N ILE A 15 -15.82 9.33 -2.15
CA ILE A 15 -16.61 9.75 -3.33
C ILE A 15 -17.91 8.95 -3.49
N ASP A 16 -18.36 8.26 -2.44
CA ASP A 16 -19.56 7.42 -2.43
C ASP A 16 -19.62 6.37 -3.56
N ARG A 17 -18.46 5.84 -3.94
CA ARG A 17 -18.37 4.80 -4.96
C ARG A 17 -18.90 3.48 -4.40
N PRO A 18 -19.70 2.71 -5.17
CA PRO A 18 -20.15 1.39 -4.73
C PRO A 18 -19.00 0.47 -4.37
N ALA A 19 -19.13 -0.26 -3.26
CA ALA A 19 -18.15 -1.23 -2.81
C ALA A 19 -17.97 -2.34 -3.86
N GLY A 20 -16.71 -2.73 -4.08
CA GLY A 20 -16.37 -3.81 -5.00
C GLY A 20 -14.89 -4.12 -4.94
N SER A 21 -14.55 -5.40 -4.78
CA SER A 21 -13.15 -5.84 -4.73
C SER A 21 -12.46 -5.59 -6.06
N PHE A 22 -11.35 -4.89 -6.02
CA PHE A 22 -10.62 -4.54 -7.23
C PHE A 22 -9.89 -5.76 -7.79
N VAL A 23 -10.26 -6.16 -9.01
CA VAL A 23 -9.50 -7.13 -9.82
C VAL A 23 -9.38 -6.56 -11.23
N PRO A 24 -8.19 -6.50 -11.86
CA PRO A 24 -8.00 -5.83 -13.14
C PRO A 24 -8.52 -6.66 -14.34
N LYS A 25 -9.76 -7.17 -14.23
CA LYS A 25 -10.48 -7.79 -15.33
C LYS A 25 -10.96 -6.70 -16.29
N SER A 26 -10.84 -6.92 -17.60
CA SER A 26 -11.21 -5.93 -18.61
C SER A 26 -12.65 -5.43 -18.46
N GLU A 27 -13.59 -6.34 -18.21
CA GLU A 27 -15.00 -5.99 -17.98
C GLU A 27 -15.18 -5.07 -16.77
N PHE A 28 -14.52 -5.38 -15.66
CA PHE A 28 -14.56 -4.56 -14.45
C PHE A 28 -13.97 -3.17 -14.68
N LEU A 29 -12.81 -3.09 -15.36
CA LEU A 29 -12.14 -1.81 -15.64
C LEU A 29 -12.98 -0.94 -16.58
N LEU A 30 -13.57 -1.51 -17.63
CA LEU A 30 -14.40 -0.79 -18.57
C LEU A 30 -15.67 -0.27 -17.92
N GLN A 31 -16.35 -1.09 -17.11
CA GLN A 31 -17.53 -0.66 -16.37
C GLN A 31 -17.17 0.48 -15.40
N ARG A 32 -16.11 0.30 -14.62
CA ARG A 32 -15.69 1.29 -13.63
C ARG A 32 -15.29 2.63 -14.26
N ASN A 33 -14.69 2.58 -15.44
CA ASN A 33 -14.34 3.77 -16.21
C ASN A 33 -15.55 4.56 -16.71
N GLN A 34 -16.70 3.89 -16.91
CA GLN A 34 -17.95 4.54 -17.30
C GLN A 34 -18.67 5.17 -16.10
N ASP A 35 -18.60 4.52 -14.93
CA ASP A 35 -19.42 4.84 -13.77
C ASP A 35 -18.75 5.82 -12.79
N SER A 36 -17.46 6.12 -12.96
CA SER A 36 -16.69 6.85 -11.95
C SER A 36 -16.10 8.16 -12.48
N PRO A 37 -16.28 9.27 -11.76
CA PRO A 37 -15.45 10.44 -11.98
C PRO A 37 -14.00 10.07 -11.65
N LEU A 38 -13.07 10.43 -12.53
CA LEU A 38 -11.64 10.23 -12.28
C LEU A 38 -11.18 11.22 -11.23
N LEU A 39 -10.33 10.76 -10.31
CA LEU A 39 -9.61 11.66 -9.42
C LEU A 39 -8.77 12.63 -10.25
N PRO A 40 -8.94 13.94 -10.09
CA PRO A 40 -8.05 14.90 -10.72
C PRO A 40 -6.61 14.63 -10.28
N MET A 41 -5.71 14.51 -11.25
CA MET A 41 -4.32 14.18 -10.95
C MET A 41 -3.62 15.25 -10.09
N SER A 42 -4.10 16.51 -10.18
CA SER A 42 -3.66 17.61 -9.31
C SER A 42 -3.89 17.33 -7.82
N ASP A 43 -4.94 16.60 -7.49
CA ASP A 43 -5.41 16.44 -6.11
C ASP A 43 -4.89 15.13 -5.47
N LEU A 44 -4.27 14.26 -6.28
CA LEU A 44 -3.80 12.96 -5.81
C LEU A 44 -2.79 13.08 -4.66
N PHE A 45 -1.78 13.93 -4.82
CA PHE A 45 -0.76 14.09 -3.78
C PHE A 45 -1.28 14.85 -2.55
N ASP A 46 -2.31 15.68 -2.71
CA ASP A 46 -3.03 16.24 -1.57
C ASP A 46 -3.71 15.14 -0.77
N GLN A 47 -4.38 14.18 -1.43
CA GLN A 47 -4.98 13.01 -0.79
C GLN A 47 -3.93 12.12 -0.11
N ILE A 48 -2.81 11.83 -0.79
CA ILE A 48 -1.71 11.03 -0.26
C ILE A 48 -1.12 11.68 0.99
N TRP A 49 -0.88 13.00 0.96
CA TRP A 49 -0.28 13.74 2.06
C TRP A 49 -1.24 13.94 3.22
N GLN A 50 -2.50 14.27 2.94
CA GLN A 50 -3.53 14.47 3.97
C GLN A 50 -3.85 13.17 4.69
N GLY A 51 -3.83 12.04 3.98
CA GLY A 51 -4.24 10.76 4.49
C GLY A 51 -5.75 10.53 4.41
N SER A 52 -6.18 9.39 4.91
CA SER A 52 -7.54 8.88 4.76
C SER A 52 -8.31 8.85 6.08
N MET A 53 -7.79 9.51 7.13
CA MET A 53 -8.46 9.53 8.44
C MET A 53 -9.80 10.27 8.37
N PRO A 54 -10.90 9.66 8.85
CA PRO A 54 -12.25 10.22 8.72
C PRO A 54 -12.39 11.63 9.28
N ALA A 55 -11.72 11.91 10.41
CA ALA A 55 -11.81 13.22 11.05
C ALA A 55 -11.24 14.34 10.16
N LEU A 56 -10.12 14.10 9.48
CA LEU A 56 -9.50 15.08 8.57
C LEU A 56 -10.33 15.32 7.31
N ASN A 57 -11.04 14.28 6.85
CA ASN A 57 -11.89 14.39 5.66
C ASN A 57 -13.27 14.98 5.94
N SER A 58 -13.74 14.90 7.21
CA SER A 58 -15.07 15.39 7.61
C SER A 58 -15.04 16.81 8.19
N ALA A 59 -13.89 17.29 8.63
CA ALA A 59 -13.70 18.60 9.24
C ALA A 59 -12.48 19.29 8.58
N PRO A 60 -12.69 20.00 7.46
CA PRO A 60 -11.59 20.65 6.72
C PRO A 60 -10.83 21.72 7.52
N GLU A 61 -11.44 22.25 8.60
CA GLU A 61 -10.81 23.19 9.52
C GLU A 61 -9.86 22.53 10.52
N GLN A 62 -9.85 21.21 10.59
CA GLN A 62 -8.96 20.47 11.49
C GLN A 62 -7.50 20.62 11.08
N ASP A 63 -6.68 21.13 11.97
CA ASP A 63 -5.24 21.23 11.74
C ASP A 63 -4.61 19.83 11.64
N TRP A 64 -4.01 19.55 10.51
CA TRP A 64 -3.39 18.28 10.18
C TRP A 64 -2.27 17.88 11.16
N ASN A 65 -1.40 18.84 11.53
CA ASN A 65 -0.32 18.60 12.49
C ASN A 65 -0.86 18.30 13.89
N CYS A 66 -1.84 19.08 14.35
CA CYS A 66 -2.49 18.86 15.64
C CYS A 66 -3.17 17.49 15.69
N TYR A 67 -3.83 17.10 14.61
CA TYR A 67 -4.49 15.81 14.54
C TYR A 67 -3.51 14.65 14.70
N TYR A 68 -2.50 14.55 13.82
CA TYR A 68 -1.54 13.45 13.87
C TYR A 68 -0.65 13.49 15.12
N SER A 69 -0.31 14.67 15.62
CA SER A 69 0.39 14.80 16.91
C SER A 69 -0.41 14.16 18.04
N SER A 70 -1.68 14.51 18.15
CA SER A 70 -2.58 13.96 19.17
C SER A 70 -2.81 12.47 19.00
N TYR A 71 -2.97 12.02 17.75
CA TYR A 71 -3.13 10.60 17.40
C TYR A 71 -1.92 9.78 17.85
N VAL A 72 -0.71 10.19 17.48
CA VAL A 72 0.54 9.51 17.85
C VAL A 72 0.74 9.52 19.35
N GLN A 73 0.50 10.65 20.02
CA GLN A 73 0.63 10.74 21.47
C GLN A 73 -0.35 9.80 22.19
N THR A 74 -1.60 9.74 21.76
CA THR A 74 -2.61 8.83 22.33
C THR A 74 -2.20 7.37 22.10
N PHE A 75 -1.74 7.02 20.91
CA PHE A 75 -1.25 5.69 20.59
C PHE A 75 -0.07 5.27 21.49
N LEU A 76 0.93 6.14 21.65
CA LEU A 76 2.09 5.86 22.51
C LEU A 76 1.69 5.66 23.97
N GLN A 77 0.81 6.52 24.49
CA GLN A 77 0.43 6.49 25.92
C GLN A 77 -0.50 5.33 26.28
N ARG A 78 -1.33 4.89 25.34
CA ARG A 78 -2.35 3.88 25.59
C ARG A 78 -1.95 2.51 25.04
N ASP A 79 -1.78 2.41 23.73
CA ASP A 79 -1.67 1.11 23.09
C ASP A 79 -0.27 0.51 23.20
N VAL A 80 0.76 1.33 23.12
CA VAL A 80 2.16 0.86 23.22
C VAL A 80 2.47 0.35 24.63
N LYS A 81 2.00 1.02 25.67
CA LYS A 81 2.19 0.57 27.06
C LYS A 81 1.54 -0.78 27.32
N GLU A 82 0.31 -0.97 26.81
CA GLU A 82 -0.42 -2.22 27.02
C GLU A 82 0.14 -3.37 26.18
N LEU A 83 0.46 -3.12 24.90
CA LEU A 83 0.78 -4.17 23.94
C LEU A 83 2.28 -4.51 23.88
N ALA A 84 3.16 -3.53 24.05
CA ALA A 84 4.59 -3.69 23.84
C ALA A 84 5.41 -3.75 25.13
N GLN A 85 4.83 -3.41 26.28
CA GLN A 85 5.54 -3.28 27.57
C GLN A 85 6.82 -2.43 27.43
N VAL A 86 6.78 -1.41 26.59
CA VAL A 86 7.91 -0.52 26.32
C VAL A 86 8.04 0.48 27.46
N ASN A 87 9.21 0.48 28.09
CA ASN A 87 9.52 1.45 29.15
C ASN A 87 10.00 2.80 28.61
N ASP A 88 10.46 2.85 27.36
CA ASP A 88 10.98 4.04 26.69
C ASP A 88 10.09 4.43 25.51
N GLU A 89 9.11 5.32 25.76
CA GLU A 89 8.20 5.84 24.75
C GLU A 89 8.94 6.62 23.65
N LEU A 90 10.04 7.30 24.00
CA LEU A 90 10.82 8.07 23.03
C LEU A 90 11.54 7.14 22.05
N GLN A 91 12.09 6.03 22.53
CA GLN A 91 12.73 5.04 21.67
C GLN A 91 11.70 4.38 20.73
N PHE A 92 10.49 4.08 21.23
CA PHE A 92 9.42 3.55 20.39
C PHE A 92 8.95 4.58 19.36
N TYR A 93 8.85 5.87 19.72
CA TYR A 93 8.54 6.93 18.75
C TYR A 93 9.60 7.03 17.64
N ARG A 94 10.88 6.97 17.99
CA ARG A 94 11.98 6.92 17.00
C ARG A 94 11.84 5.70 16.08
N PHE A 95 11.49 4.56 16.65
CA PHE A 95 11.21 3.35 15.88
C PHE A 95 10.03 3.52 14.93
N LEU A 96 8.93 4.15 15.38
CA LEU A 96 7.76 4.43 14.53
C LEU A 96 8.12 5.32 13.35
N CYS A 97 8.93 6.37 13.59
CA CYS A 97 9.46 7.23 12.52
C CYS A 97 10.36 6.47 11.55
N ALA A 98 11.28 5.63 12.07
CA ALA A 98 12.15 4.82 11.24
C ALA A 98 11.34 3.80 10.41
N ALA A 99 10.32 3.18 10.99
CA ALA A 99 9.43 2.26 10.27
C ALA A 99 8.69 2.95 9.12
N ALA A 100 8.32 4.23 9.26
CA ALA A 100 7.65 4.98 8.20
C ALA A 100 8.50 5.11 6.93
N ASN A 101 9.84 5.14 7.03
CA ASN A 101 10.75 5.12 5.88
C ASN A 101 10.66 3.83 5.05
N TYR A 102 10.11 2.76 5.62
CA TYR A 102 9.96 1.48 4.91
C TYR A 102 8.60 1.33 4.23
N THR A 103 7.71 2.33 4.30
CA THR A 103 6.43 2.21 3.58
C THR A 103 6.66 2.02 2.08
N GLY A 104 5.98 1.04 1.47
CA GLY A 104 6.18 0.65 0.08
C GLY A 104 7.55 -0.02 -0.20
N SER A 105 8.25 -0.50 0.83
CA SER A 105 9.58 -1.08 0.69
C SER A 105 9.71 -2.43 1.38
N MET A 106 10.67 -3.24 0.92
CA MET A 106 11.03 -4.49 1.59
C MET A 106 11.64 -4.21 2.96
N LEU A 107 11.20 -4.96 3.95
CA LEU A 107 11.71 -4.88 5.31
C LEU A 107 13.11 -5.48 5.45
N ASN A 108 13.98 -4.70 6.09
CA ASN A 108 15.25 -5.18 6.62
C ASN A 108 15.26 -4.95 8.14
N TYR A 109 14.90 -5.99 8.89
CA TYR A 109 14.83 -5.91 10.36
C TYR A 109 16.15 -5.51 11.01
N ALA A 110 17.30 -5.94 10.47
CA ALA A 110 18.60 -5.61 11.01
C ALA A 110 18.95 -4.14 10.76
N ALA A 111 18.66 -3.60 9.59
CA ALA A 111 18.88 -2.19 9.28
C ALA A 111 17.98 -1.29 10.13
N LEU A 112 16.68 -1.61 10.20
CA LEU A 112 15.72 -0.87 11.02
C LEU A 112 16.11 -0.89 12.52
N ALA A 113 16.52 -2.04 13.04
CA ALA A 113 16.96 -2.18 14.43
C ALA A 113 18.21 -1.34 14.73
N LYS A 114 19.17 -1.33 13.80
CA LYS A 114 20.40 -0.56 13.93
C LYS A 114 20.13 0.95 13.96
N GLU A 115 19.20 1.43 13.14
CA GLU A 115 18.84 2.86 13.04
C GLU A 115 18.36 3.43 14.37
N VAL A 116 17.67 2.61 15.19
CA VAL A 116 17.08 3.04 16.46
C VAL A 116 17.74 2.38 17.69
N GLU A 117 18.89 1.78 17.50
CA GLU A 117 19.71 1.18 18.56
C GLU A 117 18.99 0.10 19.40
N ILE A 118 18.20 -0.75 18.71
CA ILE A 118 17.54 -1.91 19.31
C ILE A 118 18.02 -3.22 18.68
N THR A 119 17.55 -4.37 19.21
CA THR A 119 17.86 -5.67 18.60
C THR A 119 16.89 -6.00 17.47
N PRO A 120 17.29 -6.79 16.44
CA PRO A 120 16.37 -7.23 15.39
C PRO A 120 15.13 -8.00 15.90
N PRO A 121 15.22 -8.85 16.95
CA PRO A 121 14.03 -9.44 17.56
C PRO A 121 13.08 -8.40 18.15
N THR A 122 13.60 -7.36 18.81
CA THR A 122 12.80 -6.24 19.34
C THR A 122 12.11 -5.48 18.22
N ALA A 123 12.82 -5.15 17.13
CA ALA A 123 12.23 -4.49 15.98
C ALA A 123 11.09 -5.33 15.38
N LYS A 124 11.28 -6.65 15.25
CA LYS A 124 10.23 -7.56 14.78
C LYS A 124 9.02 -7.59 15.70
N GLN A 125 9.23 -7.57 17.02
CA GLN A 125 8.15 -7.52 18.01
C GLN A 125 7.38 -6.19 17.92
N TRP A 126 8.09 -5.07 17.86
CA TRP A 126 7.46 -3.75 17.77
C TRP A 126 6.67 -3.56 16.47
N LEU A 127 7.17 -4.07 15.34
CA LEU A 127 6.40 -4.09 14.10
C LEU A 127 5.11 -4.92 14.22
N LYS A 128 5.11 -6.03 14.97
CA LYS A 128 3.89 -6.79 15.24
C LYS A 128 2.88 -5.98 16.07
N VAL A 129 3.37 -5.15 17.00
CA VAL A 129 2.51 -4.24 17.77
C VAL A 129 1.87 -3.20 16.83
N LEU A 130 2.64 -2.59 15.92
CA LEU A 130 2.09 -1.66 14.93
C LEU A 130 1.05 -2.34 14.03
N ALA A 131 1.30 -3.59 13.62
CA ALA A 131 0.35 -4.35 12.81
C ALA A 131 -0.93 -4.72 13.59
N ALA A 132 -0.79 -5.14 14.86
CA ALA A 132 -1.93 -5.44 15.73
C ALA A 132 -2.80 -4.20 16.02
N ALA A 133 -2.17 -3.03 16.09
CA ALA A 133 -2.85 -1.74 16.23
C ALA A 133 -3.43 -1.22 14.88
N GLY A 134 -3.20 -1.91 13.77
CA GLY A 134 -3.70 -1.53 12.46
C GLY A 134 -2.99 -0.35 11.80
N LEU A 135 -1.82 0.09 12.31
CA LEU A 135 -1.05 1.18 11.72
C LEU A 135 -0.28 0.75 10.48
N VAL A 136 0.11 -0.52 10.43
CA VAL A 136 0.84 -1.10 9.31
C VAL A 136 0.31 -2.50 8.99
N TYR A 137 0.61 -2.97 7.79
CA TYR A 137 0.47 -4.37 7.43
C TYR A 137 1.67 -4.82 6.58
N PHE A 138 1.82 -6.14 6.45
CA PHE A 138 2.87 -6.75 5.66
C PHE A 138 2.27 -7.33 4.38
N LEU A 139 2.87 -6.99 3.24
CA LEU A 139 2.59 -7.65 1.98
C LEU A 139 3.61 -8.77 1.79
N GLU A 140 3.14 -9.99 1.88
CA GLU A 140 3.99 -11.16 1.78
C GLU A 140 4.45 -11.41 0.34
N PRO A 141 5.64 -11.97 0.13
CA PRO A 141 6.08 -12.38 -1.19
C PRO A 141 5.26 -13.55 -1.70
N PHE A 142 4.92 -13.53 -2.98
CA PHE A 142 4.22 -14.61 -3.65
C PHE A 142 5.09 -15.87 -3.68
N ALA A 143 4.58 -16.97 -3.16
CA ALA A 143 5.26 -18.25 -3.08
C ALA A 143 4.66 -19.25 -4.07
N HIS A 144 5.45 -19.69 -5.05
CA HIS A 144 5.06 -20.75 -5.98
C HIS A 144 6.25 -21.68 -6.23
N PRO A 145 6.04 -23.02 -6.30
CA PRO A 145 7.13 -23.99 -6.45
C PRO A 145 8.04 -23.74 -7.66
N ASN A 146 7.48 -23.20 -8.73
CA ASN A 146 8.20 -22.93 -9.98
C ASN A 146 8.98 -21.60 -9.97
N LEU A 147 8.81 -20.76 -8.93
CA LEU A 147 9.53 -19.50 -8.77
C LEU A 147 10.71 -19.69 -7.80
N LYS A 148 11.83 -20.22 -8.31
CA LYS A 148 12.97 -20.67 -7.48
C LYS A 148 13.80 -19.55 -6.84
N TYR A 149 13.73 -18.34 -7.36
CA TYR A 149 14.62 -17.22 -6.97
C TYR A 149 13.85 -16.04 -6.34
N ALA A 150 12.76 -16.33 -5.67
CA ALA A 150 11.93 -15.30 -5.01
C ALA A 150 12.60 -14.78 -3.74
N VAL A 151 12.58 -13.47 -3.56
CA VAL A 151 12.92 -12.80 -2.30
C VAL A 151 11.86 -13.19 -1.25
N LYS A 152 12.28 -13.37 0.01
CA LYS A 152 11.41 -13.83 1.11
C LYS A 152 11.04 -12.73 2.11
N ALA A 153 11.62 -11.55 2.01
CA ALA A 153 11.32 -10.45 2.92
C ALA A 153 9.94 -9.85 2.59
N PRO A 154 9.08 -9.58 3.56
CA PRO A 154 7.83 -8.87 3.31
C PRO A 154 8.07 -7.40 2.98
N LYS A 155 7.14 -6.76 2.28
CA LYS A 155 7.04 -5.31 2.18
C LYS A 155 6.20 -4.76 3.33
N LEU A 156 6.55 -3.57 3.82
CA LEU A 156 5.79 -2.86 4.85
C LEU A 156 4.96 -1.76 4.20
N TYR A 157 3.71 -1.65 4.61
CA TYR A 157 2.83 -0.55 4.23
C TYR A 157 2.19 0.06 5.46
N PHE A 158 2.27 1.38 5.59
CA PHE A 158 1.41 2.11 6.51
C PHE A 158 -0.01 2.14 5.96
N THR A 159 -0.99 1.87 6.82
CA THR A 159 -2.41 1.87 6.42
C THR A 159 -2.88 3.26 6.03
N ASP A 160 -2.34 4.29 6.67
CA ASP A 160 -2.62 5.69 6.37
C ASP A 160 -1.36 6.43 5.91
N THR A 161 -1.40 6.97 4.70
CA THR A 161 -0.27 7.71 4.11
C THR A 161 -0.03 9.05 4.78
N GLY A 162 -1.07 9.69 5.33
CA GLY A 162 -0.94 10.95 6.06
C GLY A 162 -0.18 10.76 7.38
N LEU A 163 -0.44 9.66 8.11
CA LEU A 163 0.36 9.32 9.28
C LEU A 163 1.83 9.13 8.92
N ALA A 164 2.13 8.40 7.84
CA ALA A 164 3.50 8.21 7.38
C ALA A 164 4.15 9.54 6.98
N ALA A 165 3.42 10.42 6.28
CA ALA A 165 3.88 11.76 5.91
C ALA A 165 4.19 12.62 7.15
N TYR A 166 3.33 12.58 8.17
CA TYR A 166 3.54 13.27 9.44
C TYR A 166 4.81 12.79 10.16
N LEU A 167 4.98 11.47 10.31
CA LEU A 167 6.14 10.87 10.96
C LEU A 167 7.46 11.21 10.25
N LEU A 168 7.44 11.30 8.93
CA LEU A 168 8.58 11.67 8.10
C LEU A 168 8.72 13.18 7.87
N ARG A 169 7.85 13.99 8.50
CA ARG A 169 7.89 15.46 8.48
C ARG A 169 7.78 16.07 7.09
N TRP A 170 7.00 15.47 6.21
CA TRP A 170 6.63 16.09 4.94
C TRP A 170 5.66 17.25 5.19
N SER A 171 6.11 18.47 4.98
CA SER A 171 5.37 19.68 5.35
C SER A 171 4.19 20.02 4.45
N SER A 172 4.13 19.45 3.25
CA SER A 172 3.06 19.67 2.27
C SER A 172 3.02 18.57 1.22
N ALA A 173 1.91 18.46 0.52
CA ALA A 173 1.76 17.57 -0.64
C ALA A 173 2.82 17.84 -1.71
N ALA A 174 3.09 19.10 -2.01
CA ALA A 174 4.09 19.49 -3.00
C ALA A 174 5.51 19.05 -2.64
N THR A 175 5.90 19.15 -1.35
CA THR A 175 7.22 18.67 -0.90
C THR A 175 7.33 17.16 -0.94
N LEU A 176 6.24 16.45 -0.62
CA LEU A 176 6.17 15.00 -0.73
C LEU A 176 6.26 14.54 -2.18
N GLU A 177 5.49 15.16 -3.07
CA GLU A 177 5.46 14.82 -4.50
C GLU A 177 6.82 14.98 -5.19
N ALA A 178 7.54 16.05 -4.84
CA ALA A 178 8.89 16.33 -5.35
C ALA A 178 10.00 15.54 -4.63
N GLY A 179 9.67 14.90 -3.51
CA GLY A 179 10.63 14.23 -2.63
C GLY A 179 11.04 12.85 -3.11
N ALA A 180 12.13 12.34 -2.51
CA ALA A 180 12.68 11.02 -2.83
C ALA A 180 11.70 9.87 -2.51
N MET A 181 10.76 10.06 -1.58
CA MET A 181 9.77 9.06 -1.18
C MET A 181 8.48 9.10 -2.01
N ALA A 182 8.35 9.99 -2.98
CA ALA A 182 7.11 10.17 -3.75
C ALA A 182 6.60 8.88 -4.39
N SER A 183 7.49 8.06 -4.96
CA SER A 183 7.12 6.77 -5.55
C SER A 183 6.68 5.74 -4.52
N ASN A 184 7.30 5.72 -3.34
CA ASN A 184 6.92 4.83 -2.25
C ASN A 184 5.54 5.19 -1.68
N PHE A 185 5.26 6.48 -1.52
CA PHE A 185 3.95 6.97 -1.08
C PHE A 185 2.86 6.70 -2.12
N PHE A 186 3.16 6.91 -3.39
CA PHE A 186 2.25 6.56 -4.48
C PHE A 186 1.93 5.06 -4.49
N GLU A 187 2.95 4.20 -4.40
CA GLU A 187 2.76 2.76 -4.31
C GLU A 187 1.95 2.38 -3.06
N THR A 188 2.29 2.95 -1.90
CA THR A 188 1.56 2.71 -0.64
C THR A 188 0.08 3.06 -0.79
N TRP A 189 -0.24 4.22 -1.35
CA TRP A 189 -1.62 4.64 -1.57
C TRP A 189 -2.37 3.69 -2.49
N VAL A 190 -1.78 3.32 -3.64
CA VAL A 190 -2.36 2.37 -4.60
C VAL A 190 -2.63 1.00 -3.97
N VAL A 191 -1.65 0.46 -3.25
CA VAL A 191 -1.80 -0.85 -2.60
C VAL A 191 -2.84 -0.78 -1.49
N ASN A 192 -2.90 0.33 -0.71
CA ASN A 192 -3.92 0.56 0.30
C ASN A 192 -5.33 0.60 -0.30
N GLU A 193 -5.55 1.33 -1.39
CA GLU A 193 -6.86 1.41 -2.02
C GLU A 193 -7.34 0.02 -2.50
N ILE A 194 -6.45 -0.74 -3.13
CA ILE A 194 -6.77 -2.12 -3.53
C ILE A 194 -7.02 -3.00 -2.29
N TYR A 195 -6.19 -2.92 -1.27
CA TYR A 195 -6.36 -3.67 -0.01
C TYR A 195 -7.72 -3.36 0.64
N LYS A 196 -8.06 -2.07 0.78
CA LYS A 196 -9.34 -1.63 1.35
C LYS A 196 -10.55 -2.09 0.52
N SER A 197 -10.41 -2.17 -0.81
CA SER A 197 -11.50 -2.65 -1.66
C SER A 197 -11.97 -4.07 -1.29
N PHE A 198 -11.04 -4.95 -0.88
CA PHE A 198 -11.37 -6.29 -0.38
C PHE A 198 -11.94 -6.25 1.03
N ILE A 199 -11.30 -5.51 1.94
CA ILE A 199 -11.74 -5.41 3.34
C ILE A 199 -13.17 -4.83 3.42
N ASN A 200 -13.49 -3.82 2.63
CA ASN A 200 -14.81 -3.19 2.59
C ASN A 200 -15.89 -4.15 2.04
N CYS A 201 -15.49 -5.18 1.31
CA CYS A 201 -16.36 -6.29 0.91
C CYS A 201 -16.37 -7.46 1.90
N GLY A 202 -15.75 -7.32 3.08
CA GLY A 202 -15.65 -8.39 4.07
C GLY A 202 -14.74 -9.54 3.68
N GLN A 203 -13.82 -9.33 2.72
CA GLN A 203 -12.91 -10.34 2.20
C GLN A 203 -11.50 -10.16 2.76
N ILE A 204 -10.79 -11.27 2.93
CA ILE A 204 -9.34 -11.23 3.19
C ILE A 204 -8.66 -10.86 1.87
N PRO A 205 -7.84 -9.77 1.83
CA PRO A 205 -7.18 -9.36 0.59
C PRO A 205 -6.20 -10.43 0.08
N PRO A 206 -6.42 -11.00 -1.11
CA PRO A 206 -5.56 -12.06 -1.67
C PRO A 206 -4.35 -11.43 -2.38
N LEU A 207 -3.61 -10.62 -1.66
CA LEU A 207 -2.54 -9.78 -2.18
C LEU A 207 -1.17 -10.31 -1.81
N SER A 208 -0.24 -10.24 -2.77
CA SER A 208 1.18 -10.52 -2.58
C SER A 208 2.00 -9.70 -3.56
N TYR A 209 3.32 -9.75 -3.46
CA TYR A 209 4.21 -9.17 -4.47
C TYR A 209 5.23 -10.23 -4.92
N PHE A 210 5.88 -10.02 -6.04
CA PHE A 210 6.96 -10.90 -6.48
C PHE A 210 8.21 -10.09 -6.82
N ARG A 211 9.36 -10.54 -6.34
CA ARG A 211 10.67 -10.02 -6.72
C ARG A 211 11.68 -11.15 -6.79
N ASP A 212 12.49 -11.16 -7.86
CA ASP A 212 13.61 -12.07 -7.99
C ASP A 212 14.91 -11.48 -7.41
N PHE A 213 15.95 -12.29 -7.31
CA PHE A 213 17.26 -11.83 -6.85
C PHE A 213 17.95 -10.87 -7.84
N ASN A 214 17.52 -10.81 -9.10
CA ASN A 214 18.00 -9.87 -10.11
C ASN A 214 17.22 -8.53 -10.07
N THR A 215 16.50 -8.26 -9.00
CA THR A 215 15.73 -7.03 -8.77
C THR A 215 14.54 -6.79 -9.70
N LYS A 216 14.15 -7.77 -10.52
CA LYS A 216 12.90 -7.68 -11.27
C LYS A 216 11.73 -7.88 -10.34
N GLU A 217 10.79 -6.95 -10.37
CA GLU A 217 9.68 -6.90 -9.42
C GLU A 217 8.34 -6.71 -10.14
N VAL A 218 7.32 -7.43 -9.64
CA VAL A 218 5.91 -7.13 -9.88
C VAL A 218 5.35 -6.65 -8.55
N GLU A 219 4.98 -5.39 -8.49
CA GLU A 219 4.68 -4.67 -7.27
C GLU A 219 3.48 -5.24 -6.52
N LEU A 220 2.48 -5.73 -7.26
CA LEU A 220 1.29 -6.33 -6.67
C LEU A 220 0.78 -7.51 -7.53
N LEU A 221 0.42 -8.58 -6.85
CA LEU A 221 -0.28 -9.73 -7.41
C LEU A 221 -1.58 -9.93 -6.66
N ILE A 222 -2.67 -10.14 -7.40
CA ILE A 222 -3.98 -10.50 -6.84
C ILE A 222 -4.25 -11.94 -7.24
N GLU A 223 -4.39 -12.85 -6.27
CA GLU A 223 -4.66 -14.25 -6.54
C GLU A 223 -6.12 -14.59 -6.20
N THR A 224 -6.92 -14.88 -7.21
CA THR A 224 -8.32 -15.29 -7.02
C THR A 224 -8.74 -16.30 -8.09
N ASP A 225 -9.56 -17.28 -7.72
CA ASP A 225 -10.12 -18.29 -8.62
C ASP A 225 -9.06 -19.08 -9.42
N GLY A 226 -7.90 -19.38 -8.81
CA GLY A 226 -6.79 -20.05 -9.46
C GLY A 226 -6.15 -19.23 -10.59
N CYS A 227 -6.29 -17.93 -10.52
CA CYS A 227 -5.74 -16.96 -11.45
C CYS A 227 -4.94 -15.88 -10.71
N VAL A 228 -3.78 -15.51 -11.25
CA VAL A 228 -2.94 -14.44 -10.73
C VAL A 228 -3.02 -13.24 -11.67
N TYR A 229 -3.38 -12.09 -11.14
CA TYR A 229 -3.54 -10.83 -11.85
C TYR A 229 -2.37 -9.89 -11.47
N PRO A 230 -1.39 -9.68 -12.37
CA PRO A 230 -0.23 -8.86 -12.07
C PRO A 230 -0.50 -7.37 -12.27
N LEU A 231 0.00 -6.55 -11.35
CA LEU A 231 -0.03 -5.09 -11.42
C LEU A 231 1.36 -4.52 -11.21
N ALA A 232 1.78 -3.65 -12.11
CA ALA A 232 2.88 -2.73 -11.90
C ALA A 232 2.32 -1.39 -11.40
N ILE A 233 3.10 -0.67 -10.58
CA ILE A 233 2.68 0.62 -10.01
C ILE A 233 3.76 1.64 -10.36
N ARG A 234 3.38 2.73 -11.05
CA ARG A 234 4.35 3.73 -11.53
C ARG A 234 3.82 5.15 -11.40
N LYS A 235 4.56 5.98 -10.70
CA LYS A 235 4.35 7.43 -10.66
C LYS A 235 4.78 8.06 -11.99
N SER A 236 4.06 7.76 -13.06
CA SER A 236 4.31 8.26 -14.41
C SER A 236 3.01 8.27 -15.20
N ALA A 237 2.81 9.28 -16.06
CA ALA A 237 1.67 9.33 -16.96
C ALA A 237 1.82 8.38 -18.18
N GLN A 238 3.05 8.03 -18.53
CA GLN A 238 3.34 7.17 -19.68
C GLN A 238 4.43 6.11 -19.33
N PRO A 239 4.09 5.10 -18.53
CA PRO A 239 5.03 4.06 -18.16
C PRO A 239 5.26 3.10 -19.31
N VAL A 240 6.42 3.18 -19.95
CA VAL A 240 6.78 2.35 -21.09
C VAL A 240 7.41 1.03 -20.63
N LYS A 241 7.05 -0.10 -21.27
CA LYS A 241 7.67 -1.44 -21.11
C LYS A 241 7.44 -2.14 -19.75
N GLU A 242 6.64 -1.62 -18.84
CA GLU A 242 6.40 -2.24 -17.53
C GLU A 242 5.74 -3.63 -17.64
N ILE A 243 4.85 -3.82 -18.58
CA ILE A 243 4.15 -5.10 -18.81
C ILE A 243 5.13 -6.25 -19.11
N LYS A 244 6.30 -5.97 -19.72
CA LYS A 244 7.32 -7.01 -19.98
C LYS A 244 7.85 -7.67 -18.70
N LYS A 245 7.72 -7.01 -17.55
CA LYS A 245 8.11 -7.59 -16.26
C LYS A 245 7.27 -8.79 -15.89
N PHE A 246 6.01 -8.84 -16.35
CA PHE A 246 5.09 -9.95 -16.03
C PHE A 246 5.55 -11.28 -16.65
N GLU A 247 6.46 -11.26 -17.61
CA GLU A 247 7.06 -12.48 -18.17
C GLU A 247 7.78 -13.34 -17.11
N ILE A 248 8.24 -12.73 -16.03
CA ILE A 248 8.86 -13.43 -14.89
C ILE A 248 7.90 -14.42 -14.23
N LEU A 249 6.59 -14.23 -14.39
CA LEU A 249 5.54 -15.10 -13.83
C LEU A 249 5.22 -16.30 -14.75
N LYS A 250 5.70 -16.36 -15.99
CA LYS A 250 5.40 -17.46 -16.92
C LYS A 250 5.55 -18.86 -16.31
N PRO A 251 6.57 -19.14 -15.45
CA PRO A 251 6.73 -20.46 -14.85
C PRO A 251 5.58 -20.92 -13.97
N ILE A 252 4.74 -19.98 -13.43
CA ILE A 252 3.60 -20.40 -12.59
C ILE A 252 2.48 -21.10 -13.39
N ALA A 253 2.47 -20.92 -14.71
CA ALA A 253 1.47 -21.53 -15.60
C ALA A 253 1.81 -22.98 -16.00
N GLU A 254 2.87 -23.56 -15.45
CA GLU A 254 3.37 -24.87 -15.81
C GLU A 254 3.26 -25.86 -14.63
N GLY A 255 3.10 -27.17 -14.95
CA GLY A 255 3.14 -28.27 -13.99
C GLY A 255 1.82 -28.51 -13.22
N GLU A 256 1.90 -29.36 -12.19
CA GLU A 256 0.73 -29.82 -11.43
C GLU A 256 0.01 -28.72 -10.62
N LYS A 257 0.75 -27.71 -10.19
CA LYS A 257 0.22 -26.55 -9.43
C LYS A 257 0.09 -25.30 -10.29
N ALA A 258 -0.15 -25.49 -11.59
CA ALA A 258 -0.26 -24.40 -12.53
C ALA A 258 -1.38 -23.42 -12.15
N LEU A 259 -1.06 -22.14 -12.16
CA LEU A 259 -2.01 -21.04 -12.00
C LEU A 259 -2.16 -20.30 -13.33
N ARG A 260 -3.34 -19.84 -13.62
CA ARG A 260 -3.56 -18.99 -14.81
C ARG A 260 -2.99 -17.59 -14.56
N ILE A 261 -2.41 -17.00 -15.57
CA ILE A 261 -2.03 -15.59 -15.55
C ILE A 261 -3.17 -14.82 -16.24
N GLY A 262 -3.88 -14.04 -15.44
CA GLY A 262 -5.02 -13.20 -15.88
C GLY A 262 -4.59 -11.92 -16.59
N SER A 263 -5.55 -11.06 -16.81
CA SER A 263 -5.29 -9.68 -17.22
C SER A 263 -4.50 -8.95 -16.13
N GLY A 264 -3.71 -8.00 -16.54
CA GLY A 264 -2.95 -7.18 -15.62
C GLY A 264 -2.91 -5.73 -16.08
N GLY A 265 -2.04 -4.95 -15.48
CA GLY A 265 -1.89 -3.57 -15.91
C GLY A 265 -0.81 -2.81 -15.17
N VAL A 266 -0.68 -1.57 -15.57
CA VAL A 266 0.15 -0.58 -14.90
C VAL A 266 -0.76 0.47 -14.30
N VAL A 267 -0.88 0.49 -12.97
CA VAL A 267 -1.53 1.59 -12.27
C VAL A 267 -0.61 2.81 -12.32
N CYS A 268 -1.10 3.89 -12.90
CA CYS A 268 -0.26 5.02 -13.26
C CYS A 268 -1.03 6.35 -13.28
N LEU A 269 -0.32 7.43 -13.59
CA LEU A 269 -0.86 8.78 -13.70
C LEU A 269 -1.43 9.09 -15.10
N ALA A 270 -1.89 8.07 -15.82
CA ALA A 270 -2.62 8.28 -17.08
C ALA A 270 -4.00 8.91 -16.82
N ASN A 271 -4.48 9.72 -17.75
CA ASN A 271 -5.81 10.30 -17.65
C ASN A 271 -6.91 9.33 -18.10
N ASP A 272 -6.57 8.39 -18.98
CA ASP A 272 -7.53 7.49 -19.61
C ASP A 272 -7.14 6.02 -19.39
N LEU A 273 -8.15 5.15 -19.32
CA LEU A 273 -7.97 3.70 -19.35
C LEU A 273 -7.60 3.29 -20.80
N LEU A 274 -6.37 2.89 -21.01
CA LEU A 274 -5.85 2.56 -22.32
C LEU A 274 -5.36 1.11 -22.39
N PRO A 275 -5.70 0.34 -23.42
CA PRO A 275 -5.15 -1.00 -23.61
C PRO A 275 -3.66 -0.90 -23.98
N VAL A 276 -2.83 -1.73 -23.34
CA VAL A 276 -1.42 -1.90 -23.70
C VAL A 276 -1.25 -3.04 -24.70
N ASP A 277 -2.00 -4.12 -24.46
CA ASP A 277 -2.09 -5.29 -25.34
C ASP A 277 -3.46 -5.98 -25.15
N ALA A 278 -3.64 -7.18 -25.67
CA ALA A 278 -4.91 -7.93 -25.60
C ALA A 278 -5.38 -8.26 -24.17
N LYS A 279 -4.51 -8.16 -23.16
CA LYS A 279 -4.80 -8.56 -21.76
C LYS A 279 -4.49 -7.47 -20.74
N ASN A 280 -3.63 -6.50 -21.07
CA ASN A 280 -3.08 -5.57 -20.10
C ASN A 280 -3.46 -4.14 -20.40
N TRP A 281 -3.57 -3.32 -19.34
CA TRP A 281 -4.07 -1.97 -19.36
C TRP A 281 -3.12 -0.97 -18.71
N TYR A 282 -3.09 0.26 -19.22
CA TYR A 282 -2.73 1.41 -18.39
C TYR A 282 -3.96 1.83 -17.61
N ILE A 283 -3.87 1.70 -16.29
CA ILE A 283 -5.00 1.90 -15.38
C ILE A 283 -4.81 3.24 -14.68
N PRO A 284 -5.64 4.25 -14.98
CA PRO A 284 -5.64 5.48 -14.22
C PRO A 284 -5.81 5.21 -12.73
N VAL A 285 -4.97 5.83 -11.91
CA VAL A 285 -5.03 5.65 -10.46
C VAL A 285 -6.39 6.04 -9.86
N GLY A 286 -7.10 7.00 -10.48
CA GLY A 286 -8.44 7.40 -10.07
C GLY A 286 -9.54 6.33 -10.26
N LEU A 287 -9.23 5.20 -10.90
CA LEU A 287 -10.14 4.06 -11.03
C LEU A 287 -10.08 3.08 -9.84
N LEU A 288 -9.19 3.26 -8.89
CA LEU A 288 -9.04 2.38 -7.72
C LEU A 288 -10.15 2.54 -6.69
#